data_b2580a97ce313f5a4cf5aa280d53e169
#
_entry.id   b2580a97ce313f5a4cf5aa280d53e169
#
_cell.length_a   1.000
_cell.length_b   1.000
_cell.length_c   1.000
_cell.angle_alpha   90.00
_cell.angle_beta   90.00
_cell.angle_gamma   90.00
#
_symmetry.space_group_name_H-M   'P 1'
#
loop_
_entity.id
_entity.type
_entity.pdbx_description
1 polymer ?
#
loop_
_entity_poly.entity_id
_entity_poly.type
_entity_poly.pdbx_seq_one_letter_code
_entity_poly.pdbx_strand_id
1 'polypeptide(L)'
;DAIAIVQMSRPSLGVWLTLPVLPQGLTQDGVNAVRIALTSGVKVDGVNVMAMDYGDSAAPPALKSMGEYAIDAANATFAQMTTLFTSQGQTFGWNQLGVTPMLGVNDVTSEVFTLQDADRLETFARAKGLGMLSMWSINRDNPGPAGQLSNFHTGIPSMPAGGFSLAWGDYGSAPVIVGAVTPVTPP
;
A
#
# COMPACT_ATOMS: atom_id res chain seq x y z
N ASP A 1 -19.26 0.66 -16.87
CA ASP A 1 -19.61 1.57 -17.99
C ASP A 1 -19.40 3.06 -17.66
N ALA A 2 -19.88 3.59 -16.50
CA ALA A 2 -19.79 5.02 -16.18
C ALA A 2 -18.34 5.55 -16.18
N ILE A 3 -17.39 4.83 -15.56
CA ILE A 3 -15.98 5.23 -15.50
C ILE A 3 -15.39 5.30 -16.92
N ALA A 4 -15.64 4.30 -17.77
CA ALA A 4 -15.16 4.28 -19.15
C ALA A 4 -15.70 5.47 -19.95
N ILE A 5 -16.97 5.85 -19.76
CA ILE A 5 -17.58 7.04 -20.40
C ILE A 5 -16.89 8.31 -19.93
N VAL A 6 -16.62 8.44 -18.63
CA VAL A 6 -15.91 9.61 -18.09
C VAL A 6 -14.48 9.67 -18.63
N GLN A 7 -13.77 8.55 -18.74
CA GLN A 7 -12.43 8.52 -19.31
C GLN A 7 -12.40 8.90 -20.80
N MET A 8 -13.47 8.60 -21.59
CA MET A 8 -13.55 9.08 -22.98
C MET A 8 -13.55 10.62 -23.07
N SER A 9 -14.22 11.30 -22.12
CA SER A 9 -14.24 12.76 -22.06
C SER A 9 -13.05 13.36 -21.30
N ARG A 10 -12.36 12.55 -20.48
CA ARG A 10 -11.18 12.94 -19.68
C ARG A 10 -10.09 11.85 -19.76
N PRO A 11 -9.36 11.75 -20.88
CA PRO A 11 -8.39 10.66 -21.09
C PRO A 11 -7.24 10.61 -20.07
N SER A 12 -6.96 11.72 -19.39
CA SER A 12 -5.94 11.83 -18.34
C SER A 12 -6.44 11.43 -16.94
N LEU A 13 -7.73 11.07 -16.80
CA LEU A 13 -8.27 10.64 -15.52
C LEU A 13 -7.67 9.30 -15.11
N GLY A 14 -6.87 9.31 -14.05
CA GLY A 14 -6.33 8.10 -13.42
C GLY A 14 -7.42 7.35 -12.64
N VAL A 15 -7.44 6.03 -12.78
CA VAL A 15 -8.38 5.16 -12.07
C VAL A 15 -7.61 4.09 -11.31
N TRP A 16 -7.72 4.13 -10.00
CA TRP A 16 -7.19 3.12 -9.08
C TRP A 16 -8.33 2.39 -8.37
N LEU A 17 -8.23 1.08 -8.29
CA LEU A 17 -9.18 0.26 -7.54
C LEU A 17 -8.59 -0.09 -6.17
N THR A 18 -9.20 0.40 -5.09
CA THR A 18 -8.80 0.06 -3.72
C THR A 18 -9.65 -1.11 -3.24
N LEU A 19 -9.00 -2.23 -2.92
CA LEU A 19 -9.66 -3.52 -2.69
C LEU A 19 -9.14 -4.20 -1.42
N PRO A 20 -10.00 -4.93 -0.70
CA PRO A 20 -9.57 -5.79 0.41
C PRO A 20 -8.67 -6.92 -0.11
N VAL A 21 -7.72 -7.32 0.72
CA VAL A 21 -6.71 -8.31 0.38
C VAL A 21 -6.45 -9.24 1.56
N LEU A 22 -5.96 -10.44 1.28
CA LEU A 22 -5.36 -11.35 2.26
C LEU A 22 -3.85 -11.47 1.97
N PRO A 23 -3.03 -12.02 2.88
CA PRO A 23 -1.61 -12.26 2.59
C PRO A 23 -1.39 -13.11 1.32
N GLN A 24 -2.38 -13.91 0.93
CA GLN A 24 -2.37 -14.74 -0.29
C GLN A 24 -2.86 -14.01 -1.54
N GLY A 25 -3.18 -12.70 -1.44
CA GLY A 25 -3.65 -11.86 -2.53
C GLY A 25 -5.13 -11.49 -2.43
N LEU A 26 -5.63 -10.88 -3.49
CA LEU A 26 -7.05 -10.52 -3.62
C LEU A 26 -7.95 -11.76 -3.55
N THR A 27 -9.11 -11.60 -2.94
CA THR A 27 -10.18 -12.60 -3.05
C THR A 27 -10.66 -12.73 -4.49
N GLN A 28 -11.40 -13.80 -4.80
CA GLN A 28 -11.95 -13.97 -6.14
C GLN A 28 -12.85 -12.81 -6.57
N ASP A 29 -13.59 -12.20 -5.63
CA ASP A 29 -14.43 -11.03 -5.90
C ASP A 29 -13.57 -9.80 -6.23
N GLY A 30 -12.44 -9.60 -5.55
CA GLY A 30 -11.47 -8.55 -5.86
C GLY A 30 -10.90 -8.71 -7.27
N VAL A 31 -10.45 -9.92 -7.63
CA VAL A 31 -9.98 -10.23 -8.99
C VAL A 31 -11.07 -10.01 -10.03
N ASN A 32 -12.32 -10.39 -9.72
CA ASN A 32 -13.46 -10.19 -10.62
C ASN A 32 -13.79 -8.70 -10.79
N ALA A 33 -13.68 -7.88 -9.74
CA ALA A 33 -13.89 -6.43 -9.84
C ALA A 33 -12.91 -5.79 -10.84
N VAL A 34 -11.61 -6.15 -10.75
CA VAL A 34 -10.61 -5.67 -11.73
C VAL A 34 -10.92 -6.18 -13.14
N ARG A 35 -11.27 -7.47 -13.28
CA ARG A 35 -11.62 -8.05 -14.59
C ARG A 35 -12.80 -7.32 -15.22
N ILE A 36 -13.86 -7.05 -14.46
CA ILE A 36 -15.05 -6.32 -14.94
C ILE A 36 -14.66 -4.92 -15.39
N ALA A 37 -13.82 -4.20 -14.64
CA ALA A 37 -13.35 -2.89 -15.03
C ALA A 37 -12.62 -2.93 -16.39
N LEU A 38 -11.66 -3.84 -16.54
CA LEU A 38 -10.89 -4.01 -17.78
C LEU A 38 -11.80 -4.38 -18.97
N THR A 39 -12.70 -5.36 -18.80
CA THR A 39 -13.59 -5.82 -19.89
C THR A 39 -14.68 -4.79 -20.23
N SER A 40 -14.99 -3.86 -19.32
CA SER A 40 -15.88 -2.71 -19.58
C SER A 40 -15.17 -1.52 -20.23
N GLY A 41 -13.90 -1.67 -20.63
CA GLY A 41 -13.15 -0.63 -21.31
C GLY A 41 -12.58 0.46 -20.39
N VAL A 42 -12.54 0.21 -19.05
CA VAL A 42 -11.86 1.11 -18.12
C VAL A 42 -10.36 0.94 -18.26
N LYS A 43 -9.65 2.04 -18.49
CA LYS A 43 -8.21 2.09 -18.30
C LYS A 43 -7.91 2.09 -16.80
N VAL A 44 -7.51 0.95 -16.27
CA VAL A 44 -7.11 0.79 -14.87
C VAL A 44 -5.64 1.20 -14.75
N ASP A 45 -5.37 2.30 -14.05
CA ASP A 45 -4.01 2.81 -13.84
C ASP A 45 -3.32 2.10 -12.67
N GLY A 46 -4.09 1.52 -11.73
CA GLY A 46 -3.53 0.71 -10.68
C GLY A 46 -4.55 0.02 -9.78
N VAL A 47 -4.03 -0.89 -8.98
CA VAL A 47 -4.76 -1.60 -7.92
C VAL A 47 -4.06 -1.30 -6.60
N ASN A 48 -4.80 -0.76 -5.64
CA ASN A 48 -4.33 -0.51 -4.28
C ASN A 48 -4.95 -1.53 -3.34
N VAL A 49 -4.15 -2.14 -2.47
CA VAL A 49 -4.64 -3.17 -1.55
C VAL A 49 -4.73 -2.65 -0.12
N MET A 50 -5.86 -2.91 0.53
CA MET A 50 -6.08 -2.62 1.95
C MET A 50 -5.40 -3.71 2.79
N ALA A 51 -4.12 -3.52 3.10
CA ALA A 51 -3.25 -4.46 3.81
C ALA A 51 -3.48 -4.38 5.33
N MET A 52 -4.67 -4.80 5.78
CA MET A 52 -5.18 -4.67 7.14
C MET A 52 -6.30 -5.67 7.39
N ASP A 53 -6.60 -5.95 8.66
CA ASP A 53 -7.78 -6.72 9.10
C ASP A 53 -7.91 -8.10 8.44
N TYR A 54 -6.80 -8.80 8.33
CA TYR A 54 -6.73 -10.12 7.68
C TYR A 54 -7.41 -11.23 8.49
N GLY A 55 -7.44 -11.07 9.83
CA GLY A 55 -7.86 -12.08 10.80
C GLY A 55 -6.76 -13.08 11.15
N ASP A 56 -6.74 -13.55 12.40
CA ASP A 56 -5.70 -14.44 12.95
C ASP A 56 -5.51 -15.75 12.18
N SER A 57 -6.54 -16.23 11.51
CA SER A 57 -6.43 -17.44 10.68
C SER A 57 -5.65 -17.24 9.38
N ALA A 58 -5.71 -16.04 8.81
CA ALA A 58 -5.01 -15.70 7.58
C ALA A 58 -3.63 -15.06 7.85
N ALA A 59 -3.51 -14.32 8.95
CA ALA A 59 -2.31 -13.63 9.38
C ALA A 59 -2.01 -13.85 10.87
N PRO A 60 -1.60 -15.08 11.29
CA PRO A 60 -1.28 -15.36 12.68
C PRO A 60 -0.16 -14.44 13.19
N PRO A 61 -0.39 -13.60 14.23
CA PRO A 61 0.59 -12.60 14.68
C PRO A 61 1.87 -13.20 15.27
N ALA A 62 1.84 -14.49 15.64
CA ALA A 62 3.02 -15.22 16.12
C ALA A 62 4.00 -15.63 15.01
N LEU A 63 3.59 -15.61 13.74
CA LEU A 63 4.41 -16.08 12.61
C LEU A 63 5.13 -14.95 11.89
N LYS A 64 4.43 -13.84 11.65
CA LYS A 64 4.96 -12.68 10.90
C LYS A 64 4.40 -11.38 11.47
N SER A 65 5.11 -10.29 11.23
CA SER A 65 4.61 -8.94 11.50
C SER A 65 3.61 -8.48 10.43
N MET A 66 2.85 -7.42 10.73
CA MET A 66 1.89 -6.86 9.77
C MET A 66 2.58 -6.31 8.51
N GLY A 67 3.79 -5.79 8.64
CA GLY A 67 4.59 -5.36 7.48
C GLY A 67 4.99 -6.52 6.57
N GLU A 68 5.32 -7.68 7.14
CA GLU A 68 5.62 -8.89 6.36
C GLU A 68 4.38 -9.43 5.65
N TYR A 69 3.23 -9.44 6.32
CA TYR A 69 1.97 -9.83 5.69
C TYR A 69 1.54 -8.86 4.58
N ALA A 70 1.76 -7.55 4.75
CA ALA A 70 1.51 -6.56 3.71
C ALA A 70 2.40 -6.80 2.46
N ILE A 71 3.65 -7.19 2.65
CA ILE A 71 4.57 -7.57 1.57
C ILE A 71 4.13 -8.86 0.88
N ASP A 72 3.68 -9.88 1.65
CA ASP A 72 3.12 -11.10 1.07
C ASP A 72 1.89 -10.78 0.21
N ALA A 73 0.96 -9.97 0.74
CA ALA A 73 -0.24 -9.53 0.02
C ALA A 73 0.10 -8.78 -1.27
N ALA A 74 1.10 -7.89 -1.23
CA ALA A 74 1.57 -7.17 -2.41
C ALA A 74 2.16 -8.11 -3.48
N ASN A 75 3.01 -9.06 -3.09
CA ASN A 75 3.60 -10.03 -4.01
C ASN A 75 2.53 -10.93 -4.65
N ALA A 76 1.59 -11.45 -3.85
CA ALA A 76 0.52 -12.31 -4.33
C ALA A 76 -0.43 -11.55 -5.27
N THR A 77 -0.81 -10.31 -4.91
CA THR A 77 -1.63 -9.45 -5.77
C THR A 77 -0.93 -9.13 -7.08
N PHE A 78 0.37 -8.82 -7.04
CA PHE A 78 1.15 -8.56 -8.25
C PHE A 78 1.10 -9.74 -9.22
N ALA A 79 1.27 -10.97 -8.73
CA ALA A 79 1.19 -12.18 -9.53
C ALA A 79 -0.21 -12.38 -10.14
N GLN A 80 -1.28 -12.17 -9.34
CA GLN A 80 -2.66 -12.26 -9.82
C GLN A 80 -2.95 -11.22 -10.91
N MET A 81 -2.54 -9.96 -10.70
CA MET A 81 -2.77 -8.87 -11.65
C MET A 81 -1.95 -9.05 -12.92
N THR A 82 -0.70 -9.51 -12.81
CA THR A 82 0.12 -9.85 -13.99
C THR A 82 -0.59 -10.90 -14.87
N THR A 83 -1.11 -11.95 -14.25
CA THR A 83 -1.88 -12.99 -14.96
C THR A 83 -3.15 -12.43 -15.60
N LEU A 84 -3.91 -11.63 -14.85
CA LEU A 84 -5.17 -11.06 -15.34
C LEU A 84 -4.94 -10.09 -16.50
N PHE A 85 -4.02 -9.13 -16.37
CA PHE A 85 -3.73 -8.14 -17.40
C PHE A 85 -3.18 -8.81 -18.67
N THR A 86 -2.28 -9.79 -18.52
CA THR A 86 -1.77 -10.57 -19.66
C THR A 86 -2.90 -11.28 -20.41
N SER A 87 -3.90 -11.83 -19.70
CA SER A 87 -5.07 -12.45 -20.32
C SER A 87 -5.93 -11.47 -21.14
N GLN A 88 -5.78 -10.17 -20.90
CA GLN A 88 -6.43 -9.08 -21.64
C GLN A 88 -5.49 -8.41 -22.67
N GLY A 89 -4.33 -8.99 -22.96
CA GLY A 89 -3.34 -8.42 -23.86
C GLY A 89 -2.62 -7.19 -23.32
N GLN A 90 -2.64 -6.98 -22.00
CA GLN A 90 -2.04 -5.84 -21.30
C GLN A 90 -0.90 -6.30 -20.40
N THR A 91 -0.10 -5.35 -19.92
CA THR A 91 0.94 -5.58 -18.91
C THR A 91 0.55 -4.93 -17.59
N PHE A 92 1.00 -5.53 -16.48
CA PHE A 92 0.87 -4.95 -15.15
C PHE A 92 2.27 -4.80 -14.54
N GLY A 93 2.62 -3.57 -14.16
CA GLY A 93 3.89 -3.25 -13.53
C GLY A 93 3.76 -2.95 -12.05
N TRP A 94 4.86 -3.02 -11.30
CA TRP A 94 4.90 -2.66 -9.88
C TRP A 94 4.44 -1.21 -9.63
N ASN A 95 4.67 -0.31 -10.57
CA ASN A 95 4.18 1.07 -10.53
C ASN A 95 2.65 1.20 -10.66
N GLN A 96 1.94 0.10 -10.89
CA GLN A 96 0.48 0.02 -10.90
C GLN A 96 -0.07 -0.66 -9.64
N LEU A 97 0.80 -1.04 -8.68
CA LEU A 97 0.39 -1.61 -7.41
C LEU A 97 0.57 -0.57 -6.29
N GLY A 98 -0.44 -0.47 -5.42
CA GLY A 98 -0.42 0.32 -4.20
C GLY A 98 -0.69 -0.55 -2.97
N VAL A 99 -0.21 -0.10 -1.81
CA VAL A 99 -0.44 -0.77 -0.53
C VAL A 99 -0.85 0.28 0.51
N THR A 100 -1.94 -0.02 1.23
CA THR A 100 -2.52 0.84 2.28
C THR A 100 -2.70 0.02 3.55
N PRO A 101 -1.77 0.02 4.50
CA PRO A 101 -1.98 -0.56 5.82
C PRO A 101 -2.80 0.35 6.74
N MET A 102 -3.37 -0.23 7.80
CA MET A 102 -3.99 0.49 8.90
C MET A 102 -2.95 0.71 10.01
N LEU A 103 -2.77 1.97 10.41
CA LEU A 103 -1.73 2.37 11.35
C LEU A 103 -2.05 1.92 12.78
N GLY A 104 -1.11 1.26 13.44
CA GLY A 104 -1.26 0.81 14.83
C GLY A 104 -2.21 -0.38 14.96
N VAL A 105 -3.02 -0.38 16.03
CA VAL A 105 -4.01 -1.41 16.33
C VAL A 105 -5.12 -1.39 15.28
N ASN A 106 -5.32 -2.52 14.59
CA ASN A 106 -6.34 -2.68 13.56
C ASN A 106 -7.71 -3.02 14.16
N ASP A 107 -8.78 -3.12 13.35
CA ASP A 107 -10.11 -3.57 13.82
C ASP A 107 -10.02 -5.01 14.33
N VAL A 108 -9.18 -5.85 13.73
CA VAL A 108 -8.69 -7.10 14.32
C VAL A 108 -7.57 -6.74 15.30
N THR A 109 -7.89 -6.61 16.58
CA THR A 109 -7.00 -5.99 17.59
C THR A 109 -5.71 -6.75 17.91
N SER A 110 -5.56 -7.99 17.47
CA SER A 110 -4.31 -8.76 17.47
C SER A 110 -3.32 -8.29 16.40
N GLU A 111 -3.81 -7.61 15.39
CA GLU A 111 -3.01 -7.03 14.29
C GLU A 111 -2.59 -5.62 14.67
N VAL A 112 -1.28 -5.40 14.72
CA VAL A 112 -0.70 -4.09 15.05
C VAL A 112 0.38 -3.73 14.03
N PHE A 113 0.10 -2.72 13.22
CA PHE A 113 1.08 -2.21 12.24
C PHE A 113 1.95 -1.13 12.90
N THR A 114 3.24 -1.41 13.05
CA THR A 114 4.22 -0.59 13.77
C THR A 114 5.05 0.29 12.82
N LEU A 115 5.82 1.25 13.36
CA LEU A 115 6.81 1.99 12.57
C LEU A 115 7.88 1.09 11.95
N GLN A 116 8.26 0.00 12.62
CA GLN A 116 9.19 -0.98 12.04
C GLN A 116 8.57 -1.70 10.84
N ASP A 117 7.26 -1.96 10.86
CA ASP A 117 6.54 -2.49 9.70
C ASP A 117 6.47 -1.48 8.57
N ALA A 118 6.33 -0.19 8.90
CA ALA A 118 6.34 0.90 7.93
C ALA A 118 7.69 1.00 7.21
N ASP A 119 8.81 0.98 7.94
CA ASP A 119 10.16 1.00 7.36
C ASP A 119 10.40 -0.20 6.43
N ARG A 120 9.94 -1.39 6.86
CA ARG A 120 10.06 -2.63 6.09
C ARG A 120 9.25 -2.56 4.80
N LEU A 121 8.00 -2.11 4.90
CA LEU A 121 7.12 -1.96 3.74
C LEU A 121 7.63 -0.90 2.77
N GLU A 122 8.15 0.22 3.26
CA GLU A 122 8.73 1.25 2.42
C GLU A 122 9.98 0.76 1.69
N THR A 123 10.88 0.06 2.38
CA THR A 123 12.06 -0.55 1.77
C THR A 123 11.67 -1.46 0.61
N PHE A 124 10.66 -2.31 0.81
CA PHE A 124 10.10 -3.16 -0.25
C PHE A 124 9.48 -2.33 -1.37
N ALA A 125 8.68 -1.32 -1.04
CA ALA A 125 8.00 -0.46 -2.00
C ALA A 125 8.99 0.27 -2.91
N ARG A 126 10.05 0.83 -2.34
CA ARG A 126 11.13 1.49 -3.10
C ARG A 126 11.89 0.49 -3.99
N ALA A 127 12.23 -0.68 -3.45
CA ALA A 127 12.96 -1.71 -4.21
C ALA A 127 12.18 -2.24 -5.40
N LYS A 128 10.85 -2.29 -5.31
CA LYS A 128 9.96 -2.72 -6.39
C LYS A 128 9.47 -1.58 -7.30
N GLY A 129 9.51 -0.34 -6.82
CA GLY A 129 8.94 0.80 -7.50
C GLY A 129 7.41 0.78 -7.47
N LEU A 130 6.81 0.55 -6.28
CA LEU A 130 5.36 0.63 -6.12
C LEU A 130 4.85 2.02 -6.52
N GLY A 131 3.70 2.04 -7.17
CA GLY A 131 3.09 3.29 -7.60
C GLY A 131 2.42 4.09 -6.48
N MET A 132 2.08 3.43 -5.38
CA MET A 132 1.43 4.07 -4.23
C MET A 132 1.82 3.38 -2.92
N LEU A 133 2.19 4.19 -1.94
CA LEU A 133 2.25 3.83 -0.53
C LEU A 133 1.34 4.78 0.22
N SER A 134 0.29 4.26 0.83
CA SER A 134 -0.77 5.03 1.47
C SER A 134 -1.05 4.47 2.86
N MET A 135 -1.90 5.12 3.65
CA MET A 135 -2.19 4.71 5.02
C MET A 135 -3.67 4.91 5.39
N TRP A 136 -4.20 4.02 6.18
CA TRP A 136 -5.44 4.20 6.91
C TRP A 136 -5.13 4.42 8.40
N SER A 137 -5.18 5.63 8.92
CA SER A 137 -5.42 6.87 8.21
C SER A 137 -4.58 7.98 8.84
N ILE A 138 -4.46 9.12 8.19
CA ILE A 138 -3.63 10.25 8.65
C ILE A 138 -4.01 10.73 10.07
N ASN A 139 -5.28 10.74 10.43
CA ASN A 139 -5.73 11.12 11.76
C ASN A 139 -5.40 10.06 12.84
N ARG A 140 -5.01 8.85 12.46
CA ARG A 140 -4.50 7.82 13.37
C ARG A 140 -3.00 7.96 13.65
N ASP A 141 -2.27 8.78 12.90
CA ASP A 141 -0.81 8.96 13.04
C ASP A 141 -0.45 9.77 14.31
N ASN A 142 -0.97 9.32 15.43
CA ASN A 142 -0.78 9.87 16.76
C ASN A 142 -0.59 8.74 17.79
N PRO A 143 0.18 8.97 18.88
CA PRO A 143 0.25 8.02 19.99
C PRO A 143 -1.12 7.89 20.66
N GLY A 144 -1.36 6.76 21.31
CA GLY A 144 -2.58 6.52 22.08
C GLY A 144 -2.43 5.45 23.13
N PRO A 145 -3.42 5.24 24.02
CA PRO A 145 -3.36 4.22 25.05
C PRO A 145 -3.10 2.82 24.48
N ALA A 146 -2.24 2.06 25.16
CA ALA A 146 -1.76 0.76 24.68
C ALA A 146 -2.89 -0.20 24.29
N GLY A 147 -2.83 -0.76 23.09
CA GLY A 147 -3.78 -1.75 22.59
C GLY A 147 -5.18 -1.24 22.30
N GLN A 148 -5.43 0.06 22.39
CA GLN A 148 -6.75 0.63 22.21
C GLN A 148 -7.02 0.97 20.73
N LEU A 149 -8.07 0.41 20.17
CA LEU A 149 -8.57 0.78 18.85
C LEU A 149 -9.18 2.18 18.87
N SER A 150 -8.85 3.01 17.87
CA SER A 150 -9.39 4.37 17.74
C SER A 150 -9.26 4.87 16.30
N ASN A 151 -10.15 5.78 15.91
CA ASN A 151 -10.03 6.50 14.63
C ASN A 151 -9.05 7.69 14.71
N PHE A 152 -8.49 8.00 15.89
CA PHE A 152 -7.71 9.20 16.14
C PHE A 152 -6.30 8.92 16.67
N HIS A 153 -5.94 7.67 16.90
CA HIS A 153 -4.62 7.27 17.38
C HIS A 153 -4.32 5.81 17.05
N THR A 154 -3.04 5.44 17.09
CA THR A 154 -2.55 4.10 16.78
C THR A 154 -2.76 3.06 17.87
N GLY A 155 -3.04 3.46 19.10
CA GLY A 155 -2.98 2.54 20.25
C GLY A 155 -1.56 2.14 20.67
N ILE A 156 -0.54 2.88 20.25
CA ILE A 156 0.88 2.67 20.57
C ILE A 156 1.39 3.91 21.33
N PRO A 157 1.53 3.84 22.66
CA PRO A 157 1.90 5.03 23.47
C PRO A 157 3.29 5.59 23.18
N SER A 158 4.23 4.74 22.78
CA SER A 158 5.62 5.13 22.51
C SER A 158 5.85 5.71 21.11
N MET A 159 4.82 5.72 20.25
CA MET A 159 4.94 6.25 18.90
C MET A 159 4.94 7.79 18.92
N PRO A 160 5.85 8.45 18.19
CA PRO A 160 5.79 9.90 18.03
C PRO A 160 4.58 10.31 17.17
N ALA A 161 3.96 11.44 17.46
CA ALA A 161 2.92 12.02 16.59
C ALA A 161 3.51 12.30 15.20
N GLY A 162 2.80 11.91 14.14
CA GLY A 162 3.29 12.03 12.76
C GLY A 162 4.39 11.04 12.38
N GLY A 163 4.61 9.99 13.17
CA GLY A 163 5.71 9.05 12.94
C GLY A 163 5.64 8.33 11.61
N PHE A 164 4.47 7.90 11.17
CA PHE A 164 4.28 7.26 9.87
C PHE A 164 4.37 8.26 8.72
N SER A 165 3.82 9.46 8.90
CA SER A 165 3.94 10.55 7.92
C SER A 165 5.39 10.98 7.72
N LEU A 166 6.21 10.97 8.78
CA LEU A 166 7.64 11.24 8.68
C LEU A 166 8.39 10.09 7.99
N ALA A 167 8.05 8.84 8.31
CA ALA A 167 8.68 7.68 7.69
C ALA A 167 8.47 7.65 6.17
N TRP A 168 7.26 8.00 5.68
CA TRP A 168 6.91 7.91 4.26
C TRP A 168 6.85 9.25 3.53
N GLY A 169 7.22 10.35 4.19
CA GLY A 169 7.04 11.71 3.67
C GLY A 169 7.80 12.02 2.38
N ASP A 170 8.84 11.27 2.09
CA ASP A 170 9.62 11.39 0.86
C ASP A 170 9.36 10.26 -0.16
N TYR A 171 8.41 9.35 0.13
CA TYR A 171 8.05 8.29 -0.82
C TYR A 171 7.50 8.88 -2.11
N GLY A 172 8.06 8.46 -3.25
CA GLY A 172 7.72 9.01 -4.56
C GLY A 172 8.42 10.32 -4.91
N SER A 173 9.16 10.92 -3.98
CA SER A 173 10.06 12.04 -4.27
C SER A 173 11.31 11.53 -5.00
N ALA A 174 11.80 12.28 -5.98
CA ALA A 174 13.10 11.98 -6.57
C ALA A 174 14.17 12.01 -5.47
N PRO A 175 15.14 11.06 -5.45
CA PRO A 175 16.22 11.11 -4.48
C PRO A 175 16.92 12.45 -4.62
N VAL A 176 17.03 13.20 -3.51
CA VAL A 176 17.87 14.41 -3.46
C VAL A 176 19.29 13.92 -3.65
N ILE A 177 19.83 14.10 -4.86
CA ILE A 177 21.25 13.90 -5.10
C ILE A 177 21.95 15.02 -4.34
N VAL A 178 22.34 14.74 -3.11
CA VAL A 178 23.29 15.61 -2.39
C VAL A 178 24.59 15.53 -3.18
N GLY A 179 24.83 16.57 -3.98
CA GLY A 179 26.02 16.64 -4.82
C GLY A 179 27.24 16.38 -3.96
N ALA A 180 28.10 15.46 -4.39
CA ALA A 180 29.37 15.21 -3.76
C ALA A 180 30.10 16.57 -3.62
N VAL A 181 30.30 17.01 -2.38
CA VAL A 181 31.13 18.17 -2.07
C VAL A 181 32.54 17.78 -2.51
N THR A 182 32.97 18.28 -3.66
CA THR A 182 34.39 18.18 -4.07
C THR A 182 35.21 18.90 -3.03
N PRO A 183 36.21 18.25 -2.41
CA PRO A 183 37.10 18.93 -1.49
C PRO A 183 37.84 20.05 -2.26
N VAL A 184 37.66 21.28 -1.82
CA VAL A 184 38.48 22.40 -2.28
C VAL A 184 39.87 22.19 -1.69
N THR A 185 40.84 21.86 -2.54
CA THR A 185 42.26 21.86 -2.16
C THR A 185 42.69 23.31 -1.91
N PRO A 186 43.22 23.64 -0.72
CA PRO A 186 43.74 24.97 -0.47
C PRO A 186 45.00 25.22 -1.29
N PRO A 187 45.30 26.50 -1.63
CA PRO A 187 46.45 26.88 -2.44
C PRO A 187 47.80 26.63 -1.78
#